data_ce0bfbf520d60df4b586bf767278da29
#
_entry.id   ce0bfbf520d60df4b586bf767278da29
#
_cell.length_a   1.000
_cell.length_b   1.000
_cell.length_c   1.000
_cell.angle_alpha   90.00
_cell.angle_beta   90.00
_cell.angle_gamma   90.00
#
_symmetry.space_group_name_H-M   'P 1'
#
loop_
_entity.id
_entity.type
_entity.pdbx_description
1 polymer ?
#
loop_
_entity_poly.entity_id
_entity_poly.type
_entity_poly.pdbx_seq_one_letter_code
_entity_poly.pdbx_strand_id
1 'polypeptide(L)'
;MMTVFDLDKHAPVAFLKLPSGPDVIQFDPGLGRIYVACYSGAIAVFHQDDADHYRKLEDCRVQHAVHTLAVDLRTHRVYAPEQEEDGKPVAGMIIYEAVTSK
;
A
#
# COMPACT_ATOMS: atom_id res chain seq x y z
N MET A 1 -10.08 4.06 -6.37
CA MET A 1 -10.49 2.65 -6.17
C MET A 1 -9.46 1.72 -6.78
N MET A 2 -9.16 0.64 -6.10
CA MET A 2 -8.28 -0.38 -6.64
C MET A 2 -9.12 -1.54 -7.18
N THR A 3 -8.86 -1.93 -8.42
CA THR A 3 -9.53 -3.07 -9.05
C THR A 3 -8.52 -4.21 -9.19
N VAL A 4 -8.90 -5.39 -8.72
CA VAL A 4 -8.11 -6.61 -8.93
C VAL A 4 -8.69 -7.35 -10.11
N PHE A 5 -7.86 -7.64 -11.09
CA PHE A 5 -8.29 -8.22 -12.36
C PHE A 5 -7.63 -9.58 -12.56
N ASP A 6 -8.43 -10.60 -12.85
CA ASP A 6 -7.93 -11.94 -13.16
C ASP A 6 -7.64 -12.01 -14.67
N LEU A 7 -6.36 -12.14 -15.00
CA LEU A 7 -5.93 -12.14 -16.40
C LEU A 7 -6.35 -13.42 -17.15
N ASP A 8 -6.52 -14.51 -16.44
CA ASP A 8 -6.96 -15.77 -17.08
C ASP A 8 -8.45 -15.74 -17.37
N LYS A 9 -9.24 -15.19 -16.46
CA LYS A 9 -10.70 -15.05 -16.64
C LYS A 9 -11.09 -13.81 -17.43
N HIS A 10 -10.17 -12.89 -17.65
CA HIS A 10 -10.42 -11.58 -18.27
C HIS A 10 -11.55 -10.82 -17.59
N ALA A 11 -11.59 -10.85 -16.26
CA ALA A 11 -12.67 -10.24 -15.48
C ALA A 11 -12.17 -9.72 -14.16
N PRO A 12 -12.78 -8.64 -13.62
CA PRO A 12 -12.44 -8.17 -12.29
C PRO A 12 -12.96 -9.14 -11.23
N VAL A 13 -12.18 -9.34 -10.16
CA VAL A 13 -12.54 -10.22 -9.04
C VAL A 13 -12.74 -9.46 -7.74
N ALA A 14 -12.26 -8.21 -7.64
CA ALA A 14 -12.43 -7.40 -6.45
C ALA A 14 -12.34 -5.92 -6.76
N PHE A 15 -13.10 -5.12 -6.00
CA PHE A 15 -13.07 -3.66 -6.04
C PHE A 15 -12.85 -3.16 -4.62
N LEU A 16 -11.80 -2.40 -4.38
CA LEU A 16 -11.38 -2.00 -3.04
C LEU A 16 -11.27 -0.48 -2.97
N LYS A 17 -11.84 0.12 -1.93
CA LYS A 17 -11.77 1.56 -1.72
C LYS A 17 -10.39 1.98 -1.26
N LEU A 18 -9.94 3.13 -1.77
CA LEU A 18 -8.66 3.73 -1.44
C LEU A 18 -8.84 5.16 -0.92
N PRO A 19 -7.92 5.64 -0.05
CA PRO A 19 -7.79 7.08 0.18
C PRO A 19 -7.52 7.81 -1.12
N SER A 20 -7.76 9.12 -1.16
CA SER A 20 -7.56 9.90 -2.38
C SER A 20 -6.07 10.00 -2.75
N GLY A 21 -5.81 10.15 -4.04
CA GLY A 21 -4.47 10.32 -4.57
C GLY A 21 -3.62 9.06 -4.58
N PRO A 22 -4.17 7.87 -4.94
CA PRO A 22 -3.32 6.67 -5.04
C PRO A 22 -2.29 6.85 -6.14
N ASP A 23 -1.04 6.48 -5.86
CA ASP A 23 0.08 6.75 -6.74
C ASP A 23 0.87 5.50 -7.10
N VAL A 24 1.26 4.71 -6.11
CA VAL A 24 2.08 3.51 -6.30
C VAL A 24 1.50 2.33 -5.54
N ILE A 25 1.48 1.17 -6.18
CA ILE A 25 1.06 -0.10 -5.59
C ILE A 25 2.26 -1.03 -5.53
N GLN A 26 2.45 -1.70 -4.38
CA GLN A 26 3.44 -2.75 -4.22
C GLN A 26 2.81 -3.97 -3.57
N PHE A 27 3.24 -5.15 -3.98
CA PHE A 27 2.72 -6.41 -3.47
C PHE A 27 3.84 -7.21 -2.80
N ASP A 28 3.57 -7.67 -1.58
CA ASP A 28 4.46 -8.59 -0.86
C ASP A 28 3.82 -9.99 -0.86
N PRO A 29 4.25 -10.88 -1.76
CA PRO A 29 3.67 -12.21 -1.85
C PRO A 29 3.95 -13.08 -0.62
N GLY A 30 5.03 -12.82 0.11
CA GLY A 30 5.37 -13.60 1.29
C GLY A 30 4.35 -13.43 2.42
N LEU A 31 3.77 -12.25 2.55
CA LEU A 31 2.72 -11.98 3.53
C LEU A 31 1.32 -11.89 2.91
N GLY A 32 1.22 -11.90 1.59
CA GLY A 32 -0.05 -11.68 0.91
C GLY A 32 -0.59 -10.28 1.13
N ARG A 33 0.28 -9.26 1.19
CA ARG A 33 -0.11 -7.88 1.44
C ARG A 33 0.10 -6.99 0.24
N ILE A 34 -0.84 -6.07 0.07
CA ILE A 34 -0.78 -5.04 -0.97
C ILE A 34 -0.71 -3.69 -0.27
N TYR A 35 0.25 -2.87 -0.68
CA TYR A 35 0.45 -1.52 -0.13
C TYR A 35 0.22 -0.50 -1.22
N VAL A 36 -0.57 0.53 -0.92
CA VAL A 36 -0.86 1.62 -1.86
C VAL A 36 -0.47 2.95 -1.22
N ALA A 37 0.51 3.62 -1.81
CA ALA A 37 0.89 4.96 -1.38
C ALA A 37 -0.11 5.96 -1.93
N CYS A 38 -0.72 6.74 -1.05
CA CYS A 38 -1.72 7.76 -1.41
C CYS A 38 -1.22 9.14 -1.02
N TYR A 39 -1.21 10.05 -2.00
CA TYR A 39 -0.69 11.41 -1.81
C TYR A 39 -1.45 12.19 -0.73
N SER A 40 -2.69 11.82 -0.46
CA SER A 40 -3.47 12.45 0.61
C SER A 40 -2.89 12.26 2.02
N GLY A 41 -1.86 11.44 2.15
CA GLY A 41 -1.18 11.22 3.43
C GLY A 41 -1.55 9.89 4.08
N ALA A 42 -1.61 8.83 3.29
CA ALA A 42 -1.91 7.50 3.81
C ALA A 42 -1.24 6.41 2.99
N ILE A 43 -0.93 5.30 3.64
CA ILE A 43 -0.58 4.04 2.97
C ILE A 43 -1.70 3.07 3.28
N ALA A 44 -2.45 2.69 2.25
CA ALA A 44 -3.53 1.71 2.39
C ALA A 44 -2.94 0.31 2.36
N VAL A 45 -3.34 -0.54 3.29
CA VAL A 45 -2.82 -1.90 3.43
C VAL A 45 -3.96 -2.89 3.27
N PHE A 46 -3.79 -3.82 2.34
CA PHE A 46 -4.77 -4.88 2.06
C PHE A 46 -4.13 -6.24 2.23
N HIS A 47 -4.95 -7.24 2.50
CA HIS A 47 -4.54 -8.64 2.54
C HIS A 47 -5.23 -9.41 1.43
N GLN A 48 -4.44 -10.19 0.71
CA GLN A 48 -4.97 -11.17 -0.24
C GLN A 48 -5.20 -12.48 0.52
N ASP A 49 -6.47 -12.80 0.77
CA ASP A 49 -6.82 -14.07 1.43
C ASP A 49 -6.65 -15.24 0.46
N ASP A 50 -7.05 -15.03 -0.79
CA ASP A 50 -6.79 -15.94 -1.92
C ASP A 50 -6.89 -15.12 -3.22
N ALA A 51 -6.82 -15.78 -4.36
CA ALA A 51 -6.80 -15.10 -5.65
C ALA A 51 -8.05 -14.25 -5.93
N ASP A 52 -9.17 -14.55 -5.28
CA ASP A 52 -10.46 -13.90 -5.51
C ASP A 52 -10.94 -13.08 -4.31
N HIS A 53 -10.30 -13.17 -3.16
CA HIS A 53 -10.76 -12.53 -1.92
C HIS A 53 -9.68 -11.63 -1.31
N TYR A 54 -10.04 -10.37 -1.10
CA TYR A 54 -9.17 -9.32 -0.58
C TYR A 54 -9.90 -8.55 0.50
N ARG A 55 -9.17 -8.09 1.51
CA ARG A 55 -9.74 -7.27 2.58
C ARG A 55 -8.78 -6.16 2.96
N LYS A 56 -9.34 -5.03 3.36
CA LYS A 56 -8.54 -3.92 3.86
C LYS A 56 -8.12 -4.23 5.30
N LEU A 57 -6.82 -4.10 5.58
CA LEU A 57 -6.30 -4.20 6.94
C LEU A 57 -6.36 -2.86 7.64
N GLU A 58 -5.81 -1.80 7.00
CA GLU A 58 -5.81 -0.47 7.59
C GLU A 58 -5.38 0.58 6.56
N ASP A 59 -5.61 1.84 6.91
CA ASP A 59 -4.99 2.99 6.26
C ASP A 59 -3.99 3.58 7.25
N CYS A 60 -2.69 3.38 7.01
CA CYS A 60 -1.65 3.95 7.85
C CYS A 60 -1.53 5.44 7.54
N ARG A 61 -1.92 6.29 8.48
CA ARG A 61 -1.80 7.73 8.29
C ARG A 61 -0.34 8.16 8.40
N VAL A 62 0.08 9.00 7.48
CA VAL A 62 1.41 9.62 7.50
C VAL A 62 1.24 11.12 7.51
N GLN A 63 2.17 11.84 8.15
CA GLN A 63 2.08 13.29 8.29
C GLN A 63 2.40 14.02 6.99
N HIS A 64 3.06 13.36 6.06
CA HIS A 64 3.62 13.97 4.86
C HIS A 64 3.10 13.24 3.63
N ALA A 65 3.04 13.96 2.51
CA ALA A 65 2.66 13.37 1.24
C ALA A 65 3.62 12.25 0.86
N VAL A 66 3.08 11.13 0.39
CA VAL A 66 3.85 9.95 -0.02
C VAL A 66 3.48 9.63 -1.47
N HIS A 67 4.46 9.73 -2.38
CA HIS A 67 4.26 9.44 -3.80
C HIS A 67 4.63 8.02 -4.17
N THR A 68 5.51 7.39 -3.41
CA THR A 68 6.02 6.07 -3.76
C THR A 68 6.34 5.29 -2.50
N LEU A 69 6.51 4.00 -2.67
CA LEU A 69 6.99 3.12 -1.62
C LEU A 69 7.69 1.92 -2.24
N ALA A 70 8.49 1.23 -1.46
CA ALA A 70 9.13 -0.01 -1.85
C ALA A 70 9.01 -1.02 -0.72
N VAL A 71 8.91 -2.29 -1.07
CA VAL A 71 8.82 -3.38 -0.11
C VAL A 71 10.06 -4.25 -0.24
N ASP A 72 10.73 -4.50 0.88
CA ASP A 72 11.80 -5.49 0.92
C ASP A 72 11.15 -6.87 1.11
N LEU A 73 11.19 -7.69 0.08
CA LEU A 73 10.51 -8.99 0.10
C LEU A 73 11.14 -10.00 1.08
N ARG A 74 12.34 -9.72 1.53
CA ARG A 74 13.04 -10.59 2.48
C ARG A 74 12.71 -10.25 3.93
N THR A 75 12.69 -8.96 4.27
CA THR A 75 12.40 -8.49 5.63
C THR A 75 10.94 -8.09 5.80
N HIS A 76 10.20 -7.89 4.72
CA HIS A 76 8.82 -7.41 4.67
C HIS A 76 8.65 -5.99 5.20
N ARG A 77 9.74 -5.22 5.23
CA ARG A 77 9.68 -3.81 5.61
C ARG A 77 9.25 -2.97 4.43
N VAL A 78 8.46 -1.95 4.71
CA VAL A 78 8.00 -0.98 3.72
C VAL A 78 8.75 0.32 3.92
N TYR A 79 9.34 0.84 2.85
CA TYR A 79 10.11 2.08 2.85
C TYR A 79 9.35 3.12 2.06
N ALA A 80 9.01 4.25 2.69
CA ALA A 80 8.26 5.33 2.05
C ALA A 80 9.02 6.64 2.21
N PRO A 81 9.62 7.18 1.13
CA PRO A 81 10.27 8.48 1.19
C PRO A 81 9.26 9.58 1.48
N GLU A 82 9.57 10.45 2.42
CA GLU A 82 8.77 11.63 2.69
C GLU A 82 9.01 12.66 1.61
N GLN A 83 7.93 13.25 1.10
CA GLN A 83 8.01 14.21 0.00
C GLN A 83 8.02 15.64 0.51
N GLU A 84 7.10 15.96 1.41
CA GLU A 84 6.94 17.32 1.90
C GLU A 84 6.27 17.34 3.28
N GLU A 85 6.52 18.41 4.02
CA GLU A 85 5.90 18.70 5.30
C GLU A 85 5.42 20.15 5.27
N ASP A 86 4.13 20.34 5.53
CA ASP A 86 3.49 21.67 5.48
C ASP A 86 3.78 22.43 4.18
N GLY A 87 3.75 21.70 3.06
CA GLY A 87 4.01 22.26 1.75
C GLY A 87 5.47 22.51 1.42
N LYS A 88 6.40 22.13 2.30
CA LYS A 88 7.84 22.31 2.09
C LYS A 88 8.52 20.97 1.83
N PRO A 89 9.46 20.89 0.87
CA PRO A 89 10.21 19.67 0.65
C PRO A 89 10.97 19.24 1.89
N VAL A 90 10.94 17.94 2.20
CA VAL A 90 11.70 17.35 3.28
C VAL A 90 12.50 16.16 2.75
N ALA A 91 13.63 15.88 3.40
CA ALA A 91 14.44 14.71 3.11
C ALA A 91 14.30 13.74 4.28
N GLY A 92 13.56 12.66 4.07
CA GLY A 92 13.37 11.66 5.11
C GLY A 92 12.79 10.39 4.52
N MET A 93 12.73 9.37 5.36
CA MET A 93 12.15 8.10 4.96
C MET A 93 11.44 7.48 6.17
N ILE A 94 10.20 7.05 5.93
CA ILE A 94 9.44 6.30 6.93
C ILE A 94 9.63 4.82 6.64
N ILE A 95 9.93 4.05 7.69
CA ILE A 95 10.11 2.61 7.58
C ILE A 95 9.05 1.94 8.45
N TYR A 96 8.24 1.09 7.84
CA TYR A 96 7.21 0.34 8.53
C TYR A 96 7.58 -1.14 8.57
N GLU A 97 7.33 -1.76 9.71
CA GLU A 97 7.41 -3.21 9.83
C GLU A 97 6.02 -3.80 9.79
N ALA A 98 5.86 -4.88 9.04
CA ALA A 98 4.60 -5.60 9.01
C ALA A 98 4.41 -6.32 10.35
N VAL A 99 3.25 -6.07 10.97
CA VAL A 99 2.86 -6.79 12.18
C VAL A 99 1.95 -7.93 11.75
N THR A 100 2.38 -9.15 12.02
CA THR A 100 1.58 -10.33 11.73
C THR A 100 0.98 -10.84 13.01
N SER A 101 -0.34 -10.79 13.11
CA SER A 101 -1.07 -11.40 14.22
C SER A 101 -1.21 -12.91 13.96
N LYS A 102 -1.11 -13.65 15.00
CA LYS A 102 -1.33 -15.09 14.94
C LYS A 102 -2.76 -15.44 15.27
#